data_039a1553fa591295ef4a1743f95a222e
#
_entry.id   039a1553fa591295ef4a1743f95a222e
#
_cell.length_a   1.000
_cell.length_b   1.000
_cell.length_c   1.000
_cell.angle_alpha   90.00
_cell.angle_beta   90.00
_cell.angle_gamma   90.00
#
_symmetry.space_group_name_H-M   'P 1'
#
loop_
_entity.id
_entity.type
_entity.pdbx_description
1 polymer ?
#
loop_
_entity_poly.entity_id
_entity_poly.type
_entity_poly.pdbx_seq_one_letter_code
_entity_poly.pdbx_strand_id
1 'polypeptide(L)'
;MKISCIKSNKDKKSFKFAELVGIDVYNIDKLEDVDNVIEELINNKCKTIFISNELAGFSQKIMKEYYNSKEINIIISKSKRIDIN
;
A
#
# COMPACT_ATOMS: atom_id res chain seq x y z
N MET A 1 2.17 15.76 -6.84
CA MET A 1 2.27 14.32 -6.83
C MET A 1 1.56 13.74 -5.65
N LYS A 2 0.69 12.79 -5.86
CA LYS A 2 -0.03 12.18 -4.78
C LYS A 2 0.60 10.88 -4.35
N ILE A 3 0.76 10.69 -3.07
CA ILE A 3 1.33 9.48 -2.51
C ILE A 3 0.34 8.98 -1.48
N SER A 4 0.04 7.70 -1.52
CA SER A 4 -0.87 7.10 -0.54
C SER A 4 -0.27 5.80 -0.03
N CYS A 5 -0.66 5.42 1.18
CA CYS A 5 -0.21 4.19 1.79
C CYS A 5 -1.42 3.33 2.10
N ILE A 6 -1.28 2.03 1.99
CA ILE A 6 -2.36 1.11 2.27
C ILE A 6 -1.86 0.03 3.23
N LYS A 7 -2.60 -0.22 4.27
CA LYS A 7 -2.26 -1.26 5.23
C LYS A 7 -3.51 -1.88 5.81
N SER A 8 -3.35 -2.99 6.50
CA SER A 8 -4.46 -3.64 7.16
C SER A 8 -4.87 -2.84 8.37
N ASN A 9 -6.14 -2.84 8.69
CA ASN A 9 -6.66 -2.18 9.87
C ASN A 9 -6.03 -2.75 11.13
N LYS A 10 -5.56 -3.99 11.10
CA LYS A 10 -4.94 -4.59 12.26
C LYS A 10 -3.46 -4.26 12.39
N ASP A 11 -2.88 -3.68 11.36
CA ASP A 11 -1.46 -3.35 11.36
C ASP A 11 -1.28 -1.99 12.00
N LYS A 12 -0.76 -1.95 13.19
CA LYS A 12 -0.58 -0.70 13.91
C LYS A 12 0.84 -0.15 13.81
N LYS A 13 1.69 -0.83 13.07
CA LYS A 13 3.07 -0.40 12.99
C LYS A 13 3.50 0.21 11.67
N SER A 14 2.90 -0.21 10.59
CA SER A 14 3.33 0.27 9.28
C SER A 14 2.92 1.71 9.04
N PHE A 15 3.76 2.42 8.35
CA PHE A 15 3.44 3.77 7.87
C PHE A 15 3.15 4.81 8.96
N LYS A 16 3.71 4.63 10.15
CA LYS A 16 3.51 5.64 11.18
C LYS A 16 4.16 6.96 10.77
N PHE A 17 5.29 6.88 10.10
CA PHE A 17 5.97 8.08 9.67
C PHE A 17 5.11 8.82 8.65
N ALA A 18 4.44 8.09 7.76
CA ALA A 18 3.58 8.71 6.77
C ALA A 18 2.44 9.47 7.45
N GLU A 19 1.88 8.91 8.49
CA GLU A 19 0.81 9.58 9.21
C GLU A 19 1.31 10.88 9.84
N LEU A 20 2.53 10.87 10.34
CA LEU A 20 3.07 12.06 10.98
C LEU A 20 3.31 13.20 10.01
N VAL A 21 3.65 12.89 8.78
CA VAL A 21 3.90 13.93 7.79
C VAL A 21 2.69 14.27 6.92
N GLY A 22 1.55 13.69 7.24
CA GLY A 22 0.33 14.06 6.52
C GLY A 22 0.06 13.30 5.23
N ILE A 23 0.72 12.17 5.02
CA ILE A 23 0.44 11.37 3.86
C ILE A 23 -0.76 10.50 4.18
N ASP A 24 -1.66 10.34 3.24
CA ASP A 24 -2.87 9.56 3.45
C ASP A 24 -2.55 8.10 3.66
N VAL A 25 -3.06 7.51 4.70
CA VAL A 25 -2.88 6.11 4.99
C VAL A 25 -4.25 5.46 5.05
N TYR A 26 -4.49 4.49 4.17
CA TYR A 26 -5.77 3.83 4.12
C TYR A 26 -5.71 2.51 4.87
N ASN A 27 -6.63 2.30 5.79
CA ASN A 27 -6.68 1.08 6.57
C ASN A 27 -7.76 0.19 6.00
N ILE A 28 -7.37 -1.02 5.61
CA ILE A 28 -8.30 -1.93 5.00
C ILE A 28 -8.77 -2.95 6.01
N ASP A 29 -10.07 -3.10 6.14
CA ASP A 29 -10.65 -4.02 7.09
C ASP A 29 -10.63 -5.44 6.55
N LYS A 30 -10.97 -5.63 5.28
CA LYS A 30 -10.95 -6.94 4.69
C LYS A 30 -9.82 -6.99 3.68
N LEU A 31 -8.94 -7.94 3.82
CA LEU A 31 -7.76 -8.01 2.97
C LEU A 31 -8.12 -8.16 1.49
N GLU A 32 -9.24 -8.77 1.21
CA GLU A 32 -9.66 -8.96 -0.18
C GLU A 32 -10.07 -7.67 -0.85
N ASP A 33 -10.23 -6.58 -0.11
CA ASP A 33 -10.62 -5.32 -0.70
C ASP A 33 -9.42 -4.50 -1.17
N VAL A 34 -8.21 -5.01 -1.01
CA VAL A 34 -7.02 -4.24 -1.35
C VAL A 34 -7.01 -3.81 -2.82
N ASP A 35 -7.42 -4.69 -3.73
CA ASP A 35 -7.41 -4.34 -5.15
C ASP A 35 -8.40 -3.23 -5.45
N ASN A 36 -9.55 -3.23 -4.78
CA ASN A 36 -10.54 -2.19 -5.01
C ASN A 36 -10.02 -0.84 -4.54
N VAL A 37 -9.32 -0.81 -3.42
CA VAL A 37 -8.77 0.43 -2.90
C VAL A 37 -7.69 0.96 -3.84
N ILE A 38 -6.86 0.07 -4.37
CA ILE A 38 -5.81 0.48 -5.28
C ILE A 38 -6.42 1.08 -6.55
N GLU A 39 -7.44 0.45 -7.09
CA GLU A 39 -8.08 0.97 -8.27
C GLU A 39 -8.70 2.34 -8.01
N GLU A 40 -9.27 2.51 -6.84
CA GLU A 40 -9.87 3.78 -6.50
C GLU A 40 -8.80 4.86 -6.40
N LEU A 41 -7.65 4.54 -5.82
CA LEU A 41 -6.57 5.51 -5.71
C LEU A 41 -6.03 5.88 -7.09
N ILE A 42 -5.91 4.90 -7.98
CA ILE A 42 -5.43 5.18 -9.31
C ILE A 42 -6.43 6.06 -10.06
N ASN A 43 -7.72 5.82 -9.89
CA ASN A 43 -8.72 6.65 -10.52
C ASN A 43 -8.69 8.08 -9.98
N ASN A 44 -8.19 8.26 -8.78
CA ASN A 44 -8.06 9.58 -8.20
C ASN A 44 -6.68 10.19 -8.50
N LYS A 45 -6.01 9.64 -9.48
CA LYS A 45 -4.72 10.16 -9.95
C LYS A 45 -3.58 10.02 -8.96
N CYS A 46 -3.66 9.04 -8.09
CA CYS A 46 -2.57 8.75 -7.19
C CYS A 46 -1.53 7.97 -7.99
N LYS A 47 -0.31 8.44 -8.04
CA LYS A 47 0.72 7.80 -8.82
C LYS A 47 1.71 6.97 -8.05
N THR A 48 1.79 7.15 -6.76
CA THR A 48 2.71 6.37 -5.94
C THR A 48 1.92 5.77 -4.79
N ILE A 49 1.94 4.46 -4.69
CA ILE A 49 1.21 3.76 -3.66
C ILE A 49 2.15 2.86 -2.90
N PHE A 50 2.23 3.06 -1.59
CA PHE A 50 3.02 2.18 -0.74
C PHE A 50 2.03 1.20 -0.15
N ILE A 51 2.35 -0.07 -0.18
CA ILE A 51 1.46 -1.07 0.36
C ILE A 51 2.24 -1.96 1.31
N SER A 52 1.64 -2.34 2.41
CA SER A 52 2.32 -3.17 3.38
C SER A 52 2.59 -4.55 2.78
N ASN A 53 3.64 -5.19 3.23
CA ASN A 53 4.02 -6.48 2.71
C ASN A 53 2.91 -7.50 2.91
N GLU A 54 2.19 -7.40 4.01
CA GLU A 54 1.11 -8.31 4.29
C GLU A 54 0.01 -8.21 3.24
N LEU A 55 -0.37 -7.00 2.88
CA LEU A 55 -1.43 -6.82 1.91
C LEU A 55 -1.00 -7.15 0.49
N ALA A 56 0.27 -6.95 0.20
CA ALA A 56 0.76 -7.23 -1.15
C ALA A 56 0.54 -8.69 -1.51
N GLY A 57 0.59 -9.57 -0.52
CA GLY A 57 0.38 -10.97 -0.78
C GLY A 57 -1.06 -11.31 -1.16
N PHE A 58 -1.99 -10.39 -0.92
CA PHE A 58 -3.38 -10.62 -1.26
C PHE A 58 -3.80 -9.87 -2.52
N SER A 59 -2.88 -9.16 -3.16
CA SER A 59 -3.25 -8.42 -4.34
C SER A 59 -2.68 -9.05 -5.58
N GLN A 60 -3.51 -9.72 -6.34
CA GLN A 60 -3.06 -10.32 -7.57
C GLN A 60 -2.97 -9.27 -8.67
N LYS A 61 -3.84 -8.29 -8.66
CA LYS A 61 -3.83 -7.27 -9.68
C LYS A 61 -2.58 -6.44 -9.64
N ILE A 62 -2.10 -6.09 -8.48
CA ILE A 62 -0.92 -5.28 -8.36
C ILE A 62 0.23 -5.94 -9.07
N MET A 63 0.40 -7.21 -8.83
CA MET A 63 1.54 -7.89 -9.39
C MET A 63 1.42 -8.06 -10.89
N LYS A 64 0.22 -8.25 -11.38
CA LYS A 64 0.05 -8.49 -12.80
C LYS A 64 -0.11 -7.24 -13.64
N GLU A 65 -0.87 -6.31 -13.16
CA GLU A 65 -1.19 -5.15 -13.97
C GLU A 65 -0.34 -3.92 -13.73
N TYR A 66 0.08 -3.71 -12.51
CA TYR A 66 0.76 -2.46 -12.21
C TYR A 66 2.21 -2.58 -11.82
N TYR A 67 2.69 -3.76 -11.56
CA TYR A 67 4.06 -3.91 -11.09
C TYR A 67 5.07 -3.31 -12.10
N ASN A 68 4.83 -3.51 -13.38
CA ASN A 68 5.71 -3.00 -14.40
C ASN A 68 5.18 -1.73 -15.09
N SER A 69 4.18 -1.10 -14.49
CA SER A 69 3.61 0.09 -15.11
C SER A 69 4.57 1.25 -14.98
N LYS A 70 4.67 2.06 -16.00
CA LYS A 70 5.52 3.21 -15.94
C LYS A 70 4.77 4.41 -15.42
N GLU A 71 3.47 4.33 -15.35
CA GLU A 71 2.67 5.44 -14.88
C GLU A 71 2.38 5.40 -13.39
N ILE A 72 2.44 4.22 -12.80
CA ILE A 72 2.11 4.06 -11.40
C ILE A 72 3.21 3.32 -10.70
N ASN A 73 3.67 3.84 -9.57
CA ASN A 73 4.71 3.19 -8.81
C ASN A 73 4.06 2.51 -7.62
N ILE A 74 4.22 1.21 -7.53
CA ILE A 74 3.72 0.48 -6.36
C ILE A 74 4.92 -0.04 -5.61
N ILE A 75 5.07 0.39 -4.38
CA ILE A 75 6.21 0.04 -3.57
C ILE A 75 5.76 -0.80 -2.41
N ILE A 76 6.28 -2.01 -2.31
CA ILE A 76 5.91 -2.91 -1.24
C ILE A 76 6.84 -2.66 -0.07
N SER A 77 6.25 -2.28 1.05
CA SER A 77 7.04 -1.96 2.22
C SER A 77 7.31 -3.23 2.99
N LYS A 78 8.57 -3.60 3.13
CA LYS A 78 8.90 -4.78 3.87
C LYS A 78 8.86 -4.47 5.32
N SER A 79 8.26 -5.36 6.07
CA SER A 79 8.17 -5.18 7.43
C SER A 79 9.54 -5.32 7.95
N LYS A 80 10.01 -4.42 8.72
CA LYS A 80 11.24 -4.47 9.22
C LYS A 80 11.29 -5.31 10.36
N ARG A 81 11.53 -6.42 10.39
CA ARG A 81 11.59 -7.26 11.43
C ARG A 81 12.85 -7.16 12.02
N ILE A 82 13.04 -6.73 12.93
CA ILE A 82 14.18 -6.60 13.55
C ILE A 82 14.52 -7.73 14.18
N ASP A 83 14.65 -8.60 13.83
CA ASP A 83 14.94 -9.70 14.41
C ASP A 83 16.09 -9.95 14.57
N ILE A 84 16.43 -9.93 15.09
CA ILE A 84 17.33 -10.20 15.19
C ILE A 84 17.58 -11.15 15.45
N ASN A 85 17.65 -11.60 15.35
CA ASN A 85 17.85 -12.51 15.56
C ASN A 85 18.30 -12.70 15.54
#